data_ff911780ff9e63dc3c8af50b72b77d89
#
_entry.id   ff911780ff9e63dc3c8af50b72b77d89
#
_cell.length_a   1.000
_cell.length_b   1.000
_cell.length_c   1.000
_cell.angle_alpha   90.00
_cell.angle_beta   90.00
_cell.angle_gamma   90.00
#
_symmetry.space_group_name_H-M   'P 1'
#
loop_
_entity.id
_entity.type
_entity.pdbx_description
1 polymer ?
#
loop_
_entity_poly.entity_id
_entity_poly.type
_entity_poly.pdbx_seq_one_letter_code
_entity_poly.pdbx_strand_id
1 'polypeptide(L)'
;MTEPILRLEGVSYAYPDGPLAVENLSVSIQKGERVAVLGRNGAGKSTFFLLCNGILEPESGTVFCAGQAVTRKKKDLLELRRRVGIVFQEAENQILAVTVEGEVSFGPLNLGLDLPEVERRTGDALTAMGLENYAQRSPQYLSGGEKKRVTIADILAMKPDVILLDEPTSSLDPENVTRLEEILDRLTEAGIALLVSTHDVDFAARFARRGLVFTQGRLAADSAMEEIFSDTPLLECAGLRKPWIWQAAEAARPGLDRYPMTMDQYRKWIIK
;
A
#
# COMPACT_ATOMS: atom_id res chain seq x y z
N MET A 1 15.14 1.09 -19.69
CA MET A 1 14.36 0.81 -18.47
C MET A 1 14.00 2.16 -17.87
N THR A 2 12.75 2.39 -17.53
CA THR A 2 12.31 3.63 -16.84
C THR A 2 12.90 3.66 -15.44
N GLU A 3 13.33 4.84 -14.99
CA GLU A 3 13.84 5.03 -13.63
C GLU A 3 12.77 4.73 -12.59
N PRO A 4 13.06 3.93 -11.52
CA PRO A 4 12.10 3.63 -10.48
C PRO A 4 11.73 4.89 -9.70
N ILE A 5 10.45 4.99 -9.30
CA ILE A 5 9.94 6.12 -8.55
C ILE A 5 10.38 6.09 -7.09
N LEU A 6 10.52 4.90 -6.53
CA LEU A 6 11.03 4.62 -5.19
C LEU A 6 11.97 3.42 -5.26
N ARG A 7 13.14 3.51 -4.62
CA ARG A 7 14.12 2.42 -4.57
C ARG A 7 14.83 2.42 -3.22
N LEU A 8 14.95 1.24 -2.65
CA LEU A 8 15.75 0.96 -1.47
C LEU A 8 16.94 0.09 -1.88
N GLU A 9 18.12 0.38 -1.35
CA GLU A 9 19.35 -0.38 -1.61
C GLU A 9 20.04 -0.73 -0.31
N GLY A 10 20.11 -2.03 0.01
CA GLY A 10 20.79 -2.58 1.19
C GLY A 10 20.28 -2.02 2.53
N VAL A 11 19.00 -1.63 2.59
CA VAL A 11 18.44 -0.95 3.76
C VAL A 11 18.27 -1.92 4.91
N SER A 12 18.79 -1.54 6.09
CA SER A 12 18.56 -2.24 7.36
C SER A 12 18.12 -1.27 8.44
N TYR A 13 17.28 -1.78 9.35
CA TYR A 13 16.77 -1.02 10.49
C TYR A 13 16.45 -1.93 11.69
N ALA A 14 16.82 -1.48 12.89
CA ALA A 14 16.38 -2.07 14.16
C ALA A 14 15.67 -1.02 15.01
N TYR A 15 14.67 -1.43 15.78
CA TYR A 15 14.13 -0.60 16.85
C TYR A 15 15.11 -0.61 18.04
N PRO A 16 15.11 0.44 18.88
CA PRO A 16 15.97 0.46 20.08
C PRO A 16 15.85 -0.84 20.88
N ASP A 17 16.99 -1.41 21.25
CA ASP A 17 17.12 -2.65 22.04
C ASP A 17 16.45 -3.89 21.41
N GLY A 18 16.11 -3.86 20.12
CA GLY A 18 15.46 -4.94 19.38
C GLY A 18 16.33 -5.60 18.32
N PRO A 19 15.88 -6.73 17.77
CA PRO A 19 16.51 -7.33 16.60
C PRO A 19 16.24 -6.48 15.36
N LEU A 20 16.97 -6.77 14.25
CA LEU A 20 16.71 -6.14 12.95
C LEU A 20 15.25 -6.39 12.54
N ALA A 21 14.50 -5.31 12.38
CA ALA A 21 13.11 -5.34 11.89
C ALA A 21 13.06 -5.37 10.36
N VAL A 22 14.11 -4.85 9.69
CA VAL A 22 14.37 -4.97 8.25
C VAL A 22 15.87 -5.20 8.08
N GLU A 23 16.25 -6.19 7.27
CA GLU A 23 17.64 -6.59 7.07
C GLU A 23 17.99 -6.65 5.58
N ASN A 24 18.97 -5.84 5.17
CA ASN A 24 19.58 -5.81 3.82
C ASN A 24 18.55 -5.78 2.68
N LEU A 25 17.52 -4.95 2.82
CA LEU A 25 16.41 -4.86 1.88
C LEU A 25 16.81 -4.06 0.64
N SER A 26 16.65 -4.67 -0.54
CA SER A 26 16.76 -3.98 -1.82
C SER A 26 15.52 -4.25 -2.65
N VAL A 27 14.83 -3.17 -3.06
CA VAL A 27 13.59 -3.23 -3.85
C VAL A 27 13.42 -1.96 -4.67
N SER A 28 12.80 -2.07 -5.84
CA SER A 28 12.48 -0.94 -6.72
C SER A 28 11.01 -0.95 -7.07
N ILE A 29 10.36 0.21 -7.04
CA ILE A 29 8.95 0.41 -7.36
C ILE A 29 8.84 1.30 -8.60
N GLN A 30 8.08 0.85 -9.59
CA GLN A 30 7.82 1.58 -10.82
C GLN A 30 6.51 2.36 -10.74
N LYS A 31 6.37 3.37 -11.59
CA LYS A 31 5.13 4.14 -11.69
C LYS A 31 3.95 3.25 -12.09
N GLY A 32 2.81 3.40 -11.40
CA GLY A 32 1.58 2.66 -11.69
C GLY A 32 1.63 1.17 -11.32
N GLU A 33 2.64 0.69 -10.58
CA GLU A 33 2.67 -0.68 -10.10
C GLU A 33 1.63 -0.95 -9.01
N ARG A 34 1.11 -2.17 -9.01
CA ARG A 34 0.33 -2.76 -7.90
C ARG A 34 1.15 -3.85 -7.24
N VAL A 35 1.54 -3.61 -6.02
CA VAL A 35 2.41 -4.51 -5.26
C VAL A 35 1.73 -4.93 -3.96
N ALA A 36 1.59 -6.23 -3.73
CA ALA A 36 1.19 -6.76 -2.44
C ALA A 36 2.42 -7.00 -1.56
N VAL A 37 2.39 -6.51 -0.33
CA VAL A 37 3.43 -6.75 0.67
C VAL A 37 2.89 -7.75 1.67
N LEU A 38 3.38 -8.98 1.58
CA LEU A 38 2.86 -10.16 2.26
C LEU A 38 3.80 -10.63 3.38
N GLY A 39 3.25 -11.35 4.36
CA GLY A 39 3.99 -11.94 5.46
C GLY A 39 3.23 -11.86 6.77
N ARG A 40 3.69 -12.61 7.77
CA ARG A 40 3.08 -12.63 9.13
C ARG A 40 3.15 -11.26 9.80
N ASN A 41 2.33 -11.08 10.85
CA ASN A 41 2.49 -9.94 11.75
C ASN A 41 3.90 -9.98 12.37
N GLY A 42 4.55 -8.80 12.42
CA GLY A 42 5.94 -8.69 12.87
C GLY A 42 7.01 -9.08 11.83
N ALA A 43 6.65 -9.41 10.59
CA ALA A 43 7.63 -9.76 9.55
C ALA A 43 8.43 -8.57 9.00
N GLY A 44 8.11 -7.32 9.38
CA GLY A 44 8.80 -6.10 8.93
C GLY A 44 8.03 -5.25 7.91
N LYS A 45 6.79 -5.60 7.53
CA LYS A 45 5.99 -4.91 6.50
C LYS A 45 5.74 -3.43 6.83
N SER A 46 5.20 -3.13 8.02
CA SER A 46 4.94 -1.75 8.45
C SER A 46 6.25 -0.96 8.62
N THR A 47 7.32 -1.60 9.12
CA THR A 47 8.65 -0.99 9.21
C THR A 47 9.18 -0.61 7.81
N PHE A 48 9.01 -1.49 6.82
CA PHE A 48 9.33 -1.20 5.42
C PHE A 48 8.58 0.04 4.91
N PHE A 49 7.27 0.16 5.18
CA PHE A 49 6.48 1.33 4.79
C PHE A 49 6.96 2.61 5.47
N LEU A 50 7.29 2.55 6.76
CA LEU A 50 7.82 3.69 7.50
C LEU A 50 9.20 4.15 6.97
N LEU A 51 10.04 3.22 6.51
CA LEU A 51 11.31 3.50 5.83
C LEU A 51 11.07 4.13 4.45
N CYS A 52 10.10 3.62 3.68
CA CYS A 52 9.73 4.16 2.37
C CYS A 52 9.25 5.62 2.42
N ASN A 53 8.54 6.01 3.48
CA ASN A 53 8.02 7.38 3.68
C ASN A 53 9.01 8.29 4.45
N GLY A 54 10.13 7.74 4.97
CA GLY A 54 11.11 8.49 5.75
C GLY A 54 10.61 8.92 7.14
N ILE A 55 9.65 8.17 7.71
CA ILE A 55 9.30 8.26 9.15
C ILE A 55 10.40 7.61 9.97
N LEU A 56 10.87 6.43 9.52
CA LEU A 56 12.06 5.79 10.04
C LEU A 56 13.24 6.05 9.12
N GLU A 57 14.41 6.16 9.74
CA GLU A 57 15.67 6.33 9.04
C GLU A 57 16.45 5.03 9.07
N PRO A 58 16.95 4.53 7.91
CA PRO A 58 17.74 3.31 7.88
C PRO A 58 19.07 3.46 8.65
N GLU A 59 19.49 2.43 9.37
CA GLU A 59 20.82 2.35 9.99
C GLU A 59 21.91 2.12 8.95
N SER A 60 21.58 1.41 7.87
CA SER A 60 22.45 1.19 6.72
C SER A 60 21.64 1.16 5.43
N GLY A 61 22.33 1.31 4.30
CA GLY A 61 21.72 1.38 2.98
C GLY A 61 21.17 2.77 2.65
N THR A 62 20.44 2.89 1.55
CA THR A 62 19.97 4.17 1.04
C THR A 62 18.58 4.04 0.43
N VAL A 63 17.70 5.02 0.73
CA VAL A 63 16.41 5.20 0.07
C VAL A 63 16.59 6.22 -1.04
N PHE A 64 16.08 5.93 -2.24
CA PHE A 64 16.05 6.83 -3.39
C PHE A 64 14.61 7.14 -3.77
N CYS A 65 14.32 8.41 -4.03
CA CYS A 65 13.04 8.85 -4.54
C CYS A 65 13.27 9.62 -5.84
N ALA A 66 12.62 9.21 -6.93
CA ALA A 66 12.81 9.77 -8.28
C ALA A 66 14.29 9.93 -8.63
N GLY A 67 15.09 8.87 -8.44
CA GLY A 67 16.52 8.81 -8.72
C GLY A 67 17.45 9.53 -7.75
N GLN A 68 16.92 10.30 -6.80
CA GLN A 68 17.72 11.06 -5.84
C GLN A 68 17.79 10.34 -4.49
N ALA A 69 18.99 10.24 -3.92
CA ALA A 69 19.18 9.70 -2.57
C ALA A 69 18.50 10.63 -1.54
N VAL A 70 17.68 10.04 -0.69
CA VAL A 70 17.00 10.75 0.40
C VAL A 70 17.95 10.88 1.57
N THR A 71 18.19 12.11 2.02
CA THR A 71 19.05 12.41 3.18
C THR A 71 18.20 12.88 4.37
N ARG A 72 18.85 13.09 5.54
CA ARG A 72 18.21 13.69 6.74
C ARG A 72 17.80 15.16 6.57
N LYS A 73 18.13 15.80 5.45
CA LYS A 73 17.78 17.19 5.24
C LYS A 73 16.27 17.34 5.13
N LYS A 74 15.73 18.34 5.82
CA LYS A 74 14.30 18.65 5.82
C LYS A 74 13.72 18.73 4.41
N LYS A 75 14.47 19.31 3.46
CA LYS A 75 14.06 19.44 2.06
C LYS A 75 13.85 18.07 1.39
N ASP A 76 14.77 17.12 1.59
CA ASP A 76 14.71 15.78 0.96
C ASP A 76 13.55 14.97 1.55
N LEU A 77 13.35 15.06 2.89
CA LEU A 77 12.24 14.40 3.56
C LEU A 77 10.87 14.99 3.15
N LEU A 78 10.77 16.31 2.95
CA LEU A 78 9.56 16.94 2.45
C LEU A 78 9.24 16.48 1.03
N GLU A 79 10.24 16.42 0.15
CA GLU A 79 10.06 15.95 -1.22
C GLU A 79 9.67 14.46 -1.26
N LEU A 80 10.30 13.61 -0.42
CA LEU A 80 9.90 12.21 -0.27
C LEU A 80 8.43 12.10 0.16
N ARG A 81 8.03 12.77 1.23
CA ARG A 81 6.67 12.71 1.78
C ARG A 81 5.61 13.31 0.86
N ARG A 82 5.99 14.25 0.03
CA ARG A 82 5.12 14.77 -1.03
C ARG A 82 4.81 13.70 -2.07
N ARG A 83 5.80 12.86 -2.43
CA ARG A 83 5.69 11.83 -3.47
C ARG A 83 5.19 10.49 -2.95
N VAL A 84 5.53 10.14 -1.72
CA VAL A 84 5.23 8.84 -1.10
C VAL A 84 4.30 9.08 0.08
N GLY A 85 3.00 8.88 -0.12
CA GLY A 85 2.00 8.94 0.93
C GLY A 85 1.89 7.62 1.68
N ILE A 86 1.44 7.66 2.94
CA ILE A 86 1.16 6.48 3.75
C ILE A 86 -0.22 6.58 4.40
N VAL A 87 -0.98 5.49 4.29
CA VAL A 87 -2.27 5.29 4.95
C VAL A 87 -2.09 4.19 5.98
N PHE A 88 -2.22 4.53 7.25
CA PHE A 88 -2.06 3.59 8.36
C PHE A 88 -3.26 2.64 8.49
N GLN A 89 -3.03 1.51 9.15
CA GLN A 89 -4.07 0.51 9.43
C GLN A 89 -5.26 1.15 10.15
N GLU A 90 -4.99 1.86 11.25
CA GLU A 90 -5.99 2.54 12.08
C GLU A 90 -6.20 3.97 11.57
N ALA A 91 -7.27 4.21 10.81
CA ALA A 91 -7.60 5.53 10.28
C ALA A 91 -7.76 6.58 11.39
N GLU A 92 -8.27 6.18 12.57
CA GLU A 92 -8.48 7.06 13.72
C GLU A 92 -7.18 7.66 14.28
N ASN A 93 -6.06 6.95 14.13
CA ASN A 93 -4.75 7.43 14.57
C ASN A 93 -4.13 8.43 13.58
N GLN A 94 -4.67 8.53 12.37
CA GLN A 94 -4.17 9.43 11.33
C GLN A 94 -4.98 10.73 11.27
N ILE A 95 -6.29 10.68 11.52
CA ILE A 95 -7.19 11.84 11.40
C ILE A 95 -7.05 12.77 12.62
N LEU A 96 -6.71 14.04 12.38
CA LEU A 96 -6.42 15.03 13.41
C LEU A 96 -7.39 16.22 13.39
N ALA A 97 -7.97 16.55 12.22
CA ALA A 97 -8.80 17.73 12.05
C ALA A 97 -10.23 17.57 12.58
N VAL A 98 -10.88 18.70 12.82
CA VAL A 98 -12.27 18.75 13.33
C VAL A 98 -13.29 18.45 12.24
N THR A 99 -12.95 18.73 10.96
CA THR A 99 -13.80 18.47 9.79
C THR A 99 -13.06 17.63 8.76
N VAL A 100 -13.80 16.91 7.92
CA VAL A 100 -13.25 16.13 6.79
C VAL A 100 -12.48 17.03 5.81
N GLU A 101 -13.04 18.19 5.47
CA GLU A 101 -12.36 19.16 4.59
C GLU A 101 -11.06 19.68 5.21
N GLY A 102 -11.09 19.97 6.54
CA GLY A 102 -9.91 20.38 7.28
C GLY A 102 -8.80 19.32 7.25
N GLU A 103 -9.16 18.04 7.36
CA GLU A 103 -8.22 16.94 7.26
C GLU A 103 -7.59 16.85 5.87
N VAL A 104 -8.41 16.80 4.83
CA VAL A 104 -7.95 16.65 3.44
C VAL A 104 -7.17 17.87 2.94
N SER A 105 -7.41 19.07 3.47
CA SER A 105 -6.67 20.28 3.14
C SER A 105 -5.31 20.39 3.86
N PHE A 106 -5.09 19.61 4.90
CA PHE A 106 -3.91 19.73 5.76
C PHE A 106 -2.60 19.46 5.01
N GLY A 107 -2.57 18.39 4.19
CA GLY A 107 -1.41 18.07 3.36
C GLY A 107 -1.06 19.17 2.36
N PRO A 108 -1.97 19.62 1.49
CA PRO A 108 -1.77 20.74 0.57
C PRO A 108 -1.32 22.06 1.24
N LEU A 109 -1.89 22.39 2.40
CA LEU A 109 -1.47 23.56 3.19
C LEU A 109 -0.01 23.44 3.66
N ASN A 110 0.39 22.28 4.15
CA ASN A 110 1.77 22.01 4.59
C ASN A 110 2.78 22.01 3.44
N LEU A 111 2.33 21.75 2.20
CA LEU A 111 3.15 21.92 1.00
C LEU A 111 3.38 23.39 0.64
N GLY A 112 2.72 24.33 1.32
CA GLY A 112 2.83 25.77 1.07
C GLY A 112 2.15 26.22 -0.23
N LEU A 113 1.11 25.49 -0.67
CA LEU A 113 0.32 25.86 -1.83
C LEU A 113 -0.55 27.10 -1.52
N ASP A 114 -0.91 27.87 -2.54
CA ASP A 114 -1.88 28.94 -2.40
C ASP A 114 -3.31 28.42 -2.14
N LEU A 115 -4.13 29.26 -1.52
CA LEU A 115 -5.48 28.85 -1.12
C LEU A 115 -6.34 28.31 -2.27
N PRO A 116 -6.37 28.93 -3.47
CA PRO A 116 -7.13 28.39 -4.61
C PRO A 116 -6.70 26.96 -5.01
N GLU A 117 -5.39 26.68 -5.01
CA GLU A 117 -4.90 25.32 -5.34
C GLU A 117 -5.18 24.33 -4.21
N VAL A 118 -5.13 24.76 -2.93
CA VAL A 118 -5.55 23.94 -1.78
C VAL A 118 -7.01 23.56 -1.92
N GLU A 119 -7.91 24.52 -2.10
CA GLU A 119 -9.35 24.29 -2.26
C GLU A 119 -9.64 23.34 -3.44
N ARG A 120 -9.00 23.56 -4.58
CA ARG A 120 -9.15 22.73 -5.75
C ARG A 120 -8.72 21.27 -5.48
N ARG A 121 -7.52 21.06 -4.91
CA ARG A 121 -7.02 19.71 -4.60
C ARG A 121 -7.87 18.99 -3.57
N THR A 122 -8.31 19.72 -2.55
CA THR A 122 -9.22 19.19 -1.52
C THR A 122 -10.54 18.74 -2.14
N GLY A 123 -11.15 19.58 -2.97
CA GLY A 123 -12.39 19.25 -3.68
C GLY A 123 -12.23 18.05 -4.61
N ASP A 124 -11.15 18.01 -5.42
CA ASP A 124 -10.84 16.88 -6.31
C ASP A 124 -10.70 15.57 -5.51
N ALA A 125 -9.99 15.60 -4.38
CA ALA A 125 -9.76 14.42 -3.54
C ALA A 125 -11.05 13.94 -2.85
N LEU A 126 -11.87 14.86 -2.33
CA LEU A 126 -13.16 14.54 -1.73
C LEU A 126 -14.09 13.88 -2.77
N THR A 127 -14.14 14.43 -3.98
CA THR A 127 -14.93 13.87 -5.09
C THR A 127 -14.44 12.49 -5.49
N ALA A 128 -13.12 12.30 -5.62
CA ALA A 128 -12.55 11.00 -5.97
C ALA A 128 -12.91 9.90 -4.94
N MET A 129 -13.11 10.28 -3.67
CA MET A 129 -13.46 9.38 -2.57
C MET A 129 -14.97 9.32 -2.28
N GLY A 130 -15.82 10.12 -2.96
CA GLY A 130 -17.26 10.22 -2.71
C GLY A 130 -17.57 10.76 -1.32
N LEU A 131 -16.85 11.83 -0.92
CA LEU A 131 -16.93 12.46 0.40
C LEU A 131 -17.42 13.91 0.36
N GLU A 132 -17.90 14.43 -0.78
CA GLU A 132 -18.31 15.83 -0.94
C GLU A 132 -19.37 16.24 0.08
N ASN A 133 -20.34 15.36 0.33
CA ASN A 133 -21.42 15.61 1.28
C ASN A 133 -20.99 15.51 2.75
N TYR A 134 -19.75 15.11 2.99
CA TYR A 134 -19.17 14.93 4.33
C TYR A 134 -18.17 16.03 4.69
N ALA A 135 -17.84 16.95 3.77
CA ALA A 135 -16.76 17.94 3.92
C ALA A 135 -16.82 18.68 5.27
N GLN A 136 -17.98 19.11 5.70
CA GLN A 136 -18.18 19.86 6.95
C GLN A 136 -18.48 18.96 8.17
N ARG A 137 -18.54 17.63 7.99
CA ARG A 137 -18.78 16.72 9.12
C ARG A 137 -17.51 16.49 9.92
N SER A 138 -17.70 16.24 11.20
CA SER A 138 -16.61 15.77 12.06
C SER A 138 -16.30 14.30 11.76
N PRO A 139 -15.02 13.95 11.53
CA PRO A 139 -14.60 12.58 11.22
C PRO A 139 -14.98 11.55 12.29
N GLN A 140 -15.12 11.96 13.54
CA GLN A 140 -15.51 11.05 14.64
C GLN A 140 -16.90 10.40 14.45
N TYR A 141 -17.79 11.02 13.67
CA TYR A 141 -19.13 10.50 13.39
C TYR A 141 -19.23 9.68 12.09
N LEU A 142 -18.09 9.43 11.44
CA LEU A 142 -18.00 8.62 10.23
C LEU A 142 -17.87 7.13 10.56
N SER A 143 -18.38 6.28 9.69
CA SER A 143 -18.11 4.84 9.72
C SER A 143 -16.63 4.53 9.46
N GLY A 144 -16.17 3.32 9.80
CA GLY A 144 -14.77 2.91 9.54
C GLY A 144 -14.38 3.01 8.06
N GLY A 145 -15.28 2.62 7.15
CA GLY A 145 -15.05 2.75 5.71
C GLY A 145 -14.99 4.20 5.22
N GLU A 146 -15.81 5.09 5.79
CA GLU A 146 -15.75 6.53 5.50
C GLU A 146 -14.44 7.14 6.03
N LYS A 147 -14.04 6.83 7.26
CA LYS A 147 -12.75 7.26 7.83
C LYS A 147 -11.57 6.81 6.98
N LYS A 148 -11.59 5.55 6.51
CA LYS A 148 -10.54 5.04 5.61
C LYS A 148 -10.47 5.82 4.30
N ARG A 149 -11.62 6.19 3.71
CA ARG A 149 -11.65 7.05 2.52
C ARG A 149 -11.15 8.46 2.80
N VAL A 150 -11.40 9.02 3.99
CA VAL A 150 -10.85 10.32 4.40
C VAL A 150 -9.32 10.27 4.44
N THR A 151 -8.73 9.23 5.06
CA THR A 151 -7.25 9.11 5.10
C THR A 151 -6.62 8.92 3.71
N ILE A 152 -7.31 8.26 2.77
CA ILE A 152 -6.86 8.17 1.38
C ILE A 152 -7.01 9.53 0.67
N ALA A 153 -8.12 10.27 0.90
CA ALA A 153 -8.34 11.61 0.33
C ALA A 153 -7.26 12.60 0.76
N ASP A 154 -6.89 12.60 2.07
CA ASP A 154 -5.81 13.41 2.63
C ASP A 154 -4.51 13.21 1.85
N ILE A 155 -4.08 11.96 1.67
CA ILE A 155 -2.89 11.63 0.92
C ILE A 155 -3.02 12.00 -0.57
N LEU A 156 -4.18 11.74 -1.18
CA LEU A 156 -4.43 12.01 -2.61
C LEU A 156 -4.37 13.51 -2.93
N ALA A 157 -4.82 14.37 -2.01
CA ALA A 157 -4.77 15.83 -2.17
C ALA A 157 -3.33 16.37 -2.34
N MET A 158 -2.33 15.65 -1.84
CA MET A 158 -0.92 15.98 -2.05
C MET A 158 -0.42 15.62 -3.46
N LYS A 159 -1.20 14.87 -4.27
CA LYS A 159 -0.82 14.31 -5.59
C LYS A 159 0.44 13.46 -5.51
N PRO A 160 0.42 12.36 -4.76
CA PRO A 160 1.55 11.48 -4.60
C PRO A 160 1.81 10.67 -5.88
N ASP A 161 3.04 10.21 -6.02
CA ASP A 161 3.43 9.24 -7.05
C ASP A 161 3.25 7.79 -6.55
N VAL A 162 3.33 7.59 -5.21
CA VAL A 162 3.22 6.28 -4.53
C VAL A 162 2.30 6.44 -3.32
N ILE A 163 1.39 5.49 -3.12
CA ILE A 163 0.61 5.37 -1.88
C ILE A 163 0.89 4.01 -1.24
N LEU A 164 1.31 4.04 0.02
CA LEU A 164 1.51 2.87 0.87
C LEU A 164 0.25 2.70 1.72
N LEU A 165 -0.40 1.54 1.66
CA LEU A 165 -1.61 1.25 2.42
C LEU A 165 -1.35 0.08 3.35
N ASP A 166 -1.33 0.33 4.65
CA ASP A 166 -1.12 -0.72 5.66
C ASP A 166 -2.45 -1.33 6.06
N GLU A 167 -2.66 -2.62 5.75
CA GLU A 167 -3.88 -3.40 6.02
C GLU A 167 -5.19 -2.65 5.70
N PRO A 168 -5.37 -2.12 4.47
CA PRO A 168 -6.46 -1.18 4.19
C PRO A 168 -7.85 -1.80 4.22
N THR A 169 -7.96 -3.11 4.10
CA THR A 169 -9.24 -3.86 4.15
C THR A 169 -9.61 -4.33 5.56
N SER A 170 -8.70 -4.19 6.53
CA SER A 170 -8.98 -4.60 7.90
C SER A 170 -10.16 -3.83 8.48
N SER A 171 -11.06 -4.55 9.17
CA SER A 171 -12.26 -3.97 9.80
C SER A 171 -13.28 -3.34 8.84
N LEU A 172 -13.18 -3.59 7.53
CA LEU A 172 -14.18 -3.20 6.55
C LEU A 172 -15.17 -4.34 6.29
N ASP A 173 -16.45 -3.98 6.11
CA ASP A 173 -17.44 -4.91 5.58
C ASP A 173 -17.24 -5.17 4.08
N PRO A 174 -17.84 -6.22 3.49
CA PRO A 174 -17.63 -6.60 2.10
C PRO A 174 -17.97 -5.49 1.08
N GLU A 175 -18.97 -4.65 1.36
CA GLU A 175 -19.37 -3.54 0.48
C GLU A 175 -18.26 -2.46 0.45
N ASN A 176 -17.74 -2.09 1.63
CA ASN A 176 -16.64 -1.13 1.73
C ASN A 176 -15.33 -1.68 1.16
N VAL A 177 -15.08 -3.00 1.24
CA VAL A 177 -13.92 -3.63 0.55
C VAL A 177 -14.06 -3.49 -0.95
N THR A 178 -15.21 -3.81 -1.53
CA THR A 178 -15.46 -3.66 -2.98
C THR A 178 -15.27 -2.21 -3.42
N ARG A 179 -15.83 -1.26 -2.68
CA ARG A 179 -15.68 0.17 -2.96
C ARG A 179 -14.21 0.64 -2.88
N LEU A 180 -13.45 0.11 -1.92
CA LEU A 180 -12.02 0.37 -1.83
C LEU A 180 -11.28 -0.19 -3.04
N GLU A 181 -11.55 -1.42 -3.47
CA GLU A 181 -10.95 -2.03 -4.66
C GLU A 181 -11.17 -1.14 -5.90
N GLU A 182 -12.40 -0.64 -6.12
CA GLU A 182 -12.72 0.28 -7.23
C GLU A 182 -11.93 1.60 -7.15
N ILE A 183 -11.72 2.12 -5.93
CA ILE A 183 -10.89 3.31 -5.72
C ILE A 183 -9.44 3.03 -6.09
N LEU A 184 -8.88 1.93 -5.60
CA LEU A 184 -7.50 1.54 -5.88
C LEU A 184 -7.26 1.30 -7.38
N ASP A 185 -8.25 0.74 -8.09
CA ASP A 185 -8.21 0.57 -9.55
C ASP A 185 -8.06 1.93 -10.25
N ARG A 186 -8.93 2.89 -9.93
CA ARG A 186 -8.88 4.24 -10.50
C ARG A 186 -7.56 4.97 -10.21
N LEU A 187 -7.03 4.85 -8.99
CA LEU A 187 -5.74 5.46 -8.63
C LEU A 187 -4.59 4.88 -9.45
N THR A 188 -4.60 3.57 -9.68
CA THR A 188 -3.58 2.92 -10.53
C THR A 188 -3.70 3.35 -12.00
N GLU A 189 -4.93 3.45 -12.54
CA GLU A 189 -5.19 3.95 -13.89
C GLU A 189 -4.72 5.40 -14.06
N ALA A 190 -4.78 6.20 -13.00
CA ALA A 190 -4.19 7.54 -12.95
C ALA A 190 -2.65 7.54 -12.87
N GLY A 191 -2.01 6.36 -12.81
CA GLY A 191 -0.56 6.18 -12.81
C GLY A 191 0.10 6.25 -11.44
N ILE A 192 -0.66 6.21 -10.35
CA ILE A 192 -0.13 6.14 -8.98
C ILE A 192 0.29 4.69 -8.69
N ALA A 193 1.50 4.50 -8.16
CA ALA A 193 1.93 3.20 -7.67
C ALA A 193 1.30 2.92 -6.31
N LEU A 194 0.78 1.71 -6.14
CA LEU A 194 0.11 1.29 -4.91
C LEU A 194 0.83 0.08 -4.29
N LEU A 195 1.28 0.23 -3.05
CA LEU A 195 1.79 -0.87 -2.25
C LEU A 195 0.80 -1.15 -1.12
N VAL A 196 0.28 -2.35 -1.07
CA VAL A 196 -0.68 -2.76 -0.03
C VAL A 196 -0.07 -3.85 0.83
N SER A 197 0.13 -3.58 2.11
CA SER A 197 0.41 -4.65 3.06
C SER A 197 -0.89 -5.35 3.42
N THR A 198 -0.89 -6.67 3.40
CA THR A 198 -2.05 -7.45 3.83
C THR A 198 -1.68 -8.89 4.19
N HIS A 199 -2.47 -9.51 5.04
CA HIS A 199 -2.49 -10.95 5.30
C HIS A 199 -3.64 -11.65 4.56
N ASP A 200 -4.54 -10.91 3.91
CA ASP A 200 -5.60 -11.45 3.05
C ASP A 200 -5.04 -11.78 1.66
N VAL A 201 -4.69 -13.05 1.46
CA VAL A 201 -4.14 -13.56 0.21
C VAL A 201 -5.14 -13.52 -0.94
N ASP A 202 -6.45 -13.59 -0.66
CA ASP A 202 -7.49 -13.53 -1.68
C ASP A 202 -7.66 -12.11 -2.21
N PHE A 203 -7.60 -11.11 -1.33
CA PHE A 203 -7.51 -9.71 -1.73
C PHE A 203 -6.22 -9.44 -2.52
N ALA A 204 -5.06 -9.86 -1.99
CA ALA A 204 -3.76 -9.69 -2.65
C ALA A 204 -3.74 -10.28 -4.07
N ALA A 205 -4.33 -11.46 -4.26
CA ALA A 205 -4.43 -12.14 -5.56
C ALA A 205 -5.30 -11.39 -6.59
N ARG A 206 -6.33 -10.65 -6.12
CA ARG A 206 -7.15 -9.80 -7.00
C ARG A 206 -6.48 -8.48 -7.30
N PHE A 207 -5.87 -7.88 -6.28
CA PHE A 207 -5.30 -6.54 -6.35
C PHE A 207 -3.97 -6.48 -7.11
N ALA A 208 -3.00 -7.35 -6.78
CA ALA A 208 -1.62 -7.21 -7.20
C ALA A 208 -1.21 -8.18 -8.32
N ARG A 209 -0.24 -7.76 -9.13
CA ARG A 209 0.47 -8.65 -10.08
C ARG A 209 1.83 -9.08 -9.55
N ARG A 210 2.44 -8.29 -8.66
CA ARG A 210 3.75 -8.52 -8.03
C ARG A 210 3.58 -8.56 -6.53
N GLY A 211 4.29 -9.45 -5.87
CA GLY A 211 4.31 -9.58 -4.42
C GLY A 211 5.71 -9.47 -3.85
N LEU A 212 5.80 -8.82 -2.71
CA LEU A 212 6.97 -8.79 -1.85
C LEU A 212 6.64 -9.62 -0.61
N VAL A 213 7.33 -10.74 -0.43
CA VAL A 213 7.09 -11.62 0.72
C VAL A 213 8.15 -11.38 1.79
N PHE A 214 7.70 -10.93 2.96
CA PHE A 214 8.56 -10.68 4.11
C PHE A 214 8.53 -11.83 5.10
N THR A 215 9.71 -12.23 5.58
CA THR A 215 9.88 -13.20 6.68
C THR A 215 11.01 -12.72 7.59
N GLN A 216 10.73 -12.60 8.89
CA GLN A 216 11.74 -12.27 9.90
C GLN A 216 12.64 -11.07 9.53
N GLY A 217 12.04 -9.99 9.04
CA GLY A 217 12.75 -8.79 8.64
C GLY A 217 13.43 -8.83 7.26
N ARG A 218 13.36 -9.94 6.54
CA ARG A 218 14.00 -10.12 5.21
C ARG A 218 12.97 -10.22 4.10
N LEU A 219 13.34 -9.76 2.92
CA LEU A 219 12.59 -9.98 1.69
C LEU A 219 12.91 -11.40 1.18
N ALA A 220 11.98 -12.32 1.42
CA ALA A 220 12.12 -13.73 1.02
C ALA A 220 11.82 -13.93 -0.47
N ALA A 221 10.91 -13.13 -1.05
CA ALA A 221 10.60 -13.17 -2.47
C ALA A 221 10.12 -11.80 -2.98
N ASP A 222 10.45 -11.52 -4.24
CA ASP A 222 10.00 -10.38 -5.04
C ASP A 222 9.71 -10.93 -6.44
N SER A 223 8.45 -11.31 -6.70
CA SER A 223 8.08 -11.96 -7.96
C SER A 223 6.59 -11.80 -8.27
N ALA A 224 6.16 -12.37 -9.41
CA ALA A 224 4.75 -12.40 -9.78
C ALA A 224 3.93 -13.19 -8.75
N MET A 225 2.67 -12.78 -8.55
CA MET A 225 1.78 -13.42 -7.56
C MET A 225 1.58 -14.91 -7.84
N GLU A 226 1.52 -15.32 -9.12
CA GLU A 226 1.42 -16.73 -9.52
C GLU A 226 2.62 -17.56 -9.06
N GLU A 227 3.81 -17.00 -9.13
CA GLU A 227 5.05 -17.68 -8.69
C GLU A 227 5.06 -17.83 -7.17
N ILE A 228 4.65 -16.78 -6.45
CA ILE A 228 4.54 -16.81 -4.99
C ILE A 228 3.56 -17.89 -4.54
N PHE A 229 2.37 -17.96 -5.15
CA PHE A 229 1.36 -18.96 -4.74
C PHE A 229 1.65 -20.38 -5.21
N SER A 230 2.55 -20.57 -6.17
CA SER A 230 3.04 -21.90 -6.54
C SER A 230 4.16 -22.41 -5.63
N ASP A 231 4.87 -21.55 -4.93
CA ASP A 231 5.97 -21.88 -4.01
C ASP A 231 5.43 -22.24 -2.61
N THR A 232 5.06 -23.50 -2.42
CA THR A 232 4.54 -24.00 -1.13
C THR A 232 5.55 -23.81 0.03
N PRO A 233 6.85 -24.11 -0.10
CA PRO A 233 7.85 -23.83 0.93
C PRO A 233 7.91 -22.35 1.35
N LEU A 234 7.83 -21.44 0.39
CA LEU A 234 7.81 -19.98 0.66
C LEU A 234 6.54 -19.62 1.46
N LEU A 235 5.38 -20.11 1.06
CA LEU A 235 4.12 -19.83 1.75
C LEU A 235 4.14 -20.33 3.20
N GLU A 236 4.64 -21.54 3.44
CA GLU A 236 4.78 -22.11 4.78
C GLU A 236 5.72 -21.28 5.66
N CYS A 237 6.89 -20.90 5.14
CA CYS A 237 7.85 -20.04 5.83
C CYS A 237 7.26 -18.67 6.16
N ALA A 238 6.54 -18.07 5.21
CA ALA A 238 5.89 -16.77 5.39
C ALA A 238 4.58 -16.84 6.20
N GLY A 239 4.09 -18.05 6.53
CA GLY A 239 2.81 -18.27 7.20
C GLY A 239 1.61 -17.81 6.40
N LEU A 240 1.70 -17.95 5.10
CA LEU A 240 0.66 -17.63 4.16
C LEU A 240 -0.04 -18.91 3.66
N ARG A 241 -1.24 -18.77 3.13
CA ARG A 241 -1.96 -19.82 2.44
C ARG A 241 -2.10 -19.50 0.95
N LYS A 242 -2.43 -20.50 0.15
CA LYS A 242 -2.87 -20.25 -1.23
C LYS A 242 -4.27 -19.58 -1.23
N PRO A 243 -4.60 -18.73 -2.22
CA PRO A 243 -5.95 -18.21 -2.38
C PRO A 243 -7.00 -19.31 -2.46
N TRP A 244 -8.23 -19.06 -1.98
CA TRP A 244 -9.29 -20.04 -2.01
C TRP A 244 -9.61 -20.57 -3.41
N ILE A 245 -9.59 -19.71 -4.40
CA ILE A 245 -9.80 -20.11 -5.82
C ILE A 245 -8.70 -21.03 -6.31
N TRP A 246 -7.45 -20.76 -5.95
CA TRP A 246 -6.33 -21.64 -6.26
C TRP A 246 -6.52 -23.04 -5.67
N GLN A 247 -6.84 -23.10 -4.36
CA GLN A 247 -7.05 -24.38 -3.67
C GLN A 247 -8.21 -25.19 -4.29
N ALA A 248 -9.32 -24.51 -4.62
CA ALA A 248 -10.47 -25.15 -5.26
C ALA A 248 -10.12 -25.70 -6.66
N ALA A 249 -9.36 -24.96 -7.46
CA ALA A 249 -8.91 -25.38 -8.78
C ALA A 249 -7.90 -26.52 -8.70
N GLU A 250 -6.95 -26.47 -7.76
CA GLU A 250 -5.97 -27.53 -7.50
C GLU A 250 -6.64 -28.83 -7.07
N ALA A 251 -7.67 -28.75 -6.22
CA ALA A 251 -8.47 -29.93 -5.82
C ALA A 251 -9.29 -30.51 -6.99
N ALA A 252 -9.79 -29.65 -7.90
CA ALA A 252 -10.57 -30.12 -9.05
C ALA A 252 -9.71 -30.78 -10.15
N ARG A 253 -8.49 -30.27 -10.36
CA ARG A 253 -7.53 -30.82 -11.36
C ARG A 253 -6.12 -30.74 -10.80
N PRO A 254 -5.67 -31.73 -9.99
CA PRO A 254 -4.35 -31.73 -9.39
C PRO A 254 -3.23 -31.93 -10.41
N GLY A 255 -2.04 -31.42 -10.10
CA GLY A 255 -0.82 -31.65 -10.87
C GLY A 255 -0.54 -30.64 -11.97
N LEU A 256 -1.20 -29.48 -11.96
CA LEU A 256 -0.84 -28.35 -12.83
C LEU A 256 0.17 -27.42 -12.12
N ASP A 257 1.04 -26.80 -12.90
CA ASP A 257 2.04 -25.85 -12.38
C ASP A 257 1.41 -24.50 -11.95
N ARG A 258 0.26 -24.16 -12.53
CA ARG A 258 -0.44 -22.88 -12.27
C ARG A 258 -1.95 -23.07 -12.21
N TYR A 259 -2.56 -22.33 -11.30
CA TYR A 259 -4.01 -22.33 -11.10
C TYR A 259 -4.56 -20.91 -11.12
N PRO A 260 -5.86 -20.73 -11.40
CA PRO A 260 -6.50 -19.44 -11.32
C PRO A 260 -6.46 -18.89 -9.89
N MET A 261 -6.24 -17.58 -9.76
CA MET A 261 -6.20 -16.89 -8.48
C MET A 261 -7.47 -16.07 -8.22
N THR A 262 -8.21 -15.74 -9.28
CA THR A 262 -9.44 -14.94 -9.20
C THR A 262 -10.62 -15.69 -9.80
N MET A 263 -11.84 -15.29 -9.43
CA MET A 263 -13.06 -15.89 -9.95
C MET A 263 -13.17 -15.74 -11.48
N ASP A 264 -12.72 -14.62 -12.04
CA ASP A 264 -12.76 -14.41 -13.50
C ASP A 264 -11.77 -15.30 -14.25
N GLN A 265 -10.60 -15.55 -13.66
CA GLN A 265 -9.66 -16.53 -14.19
C GLN A 265 -10.23 -17.96 -14.07
N TYR A 266 -10.89 -18.27 -12.94
CA TYR A 266 -11.50 -19.60 -12.70
C TYR A 266 -12.64 -19.90 -13.69
N ARG A 267 -13.52 -18.94 -13.97
CA ARG A 267 -14.58 -19.09 -14.96
C ARG A 267 -14.04 -19.46 -16.35
N LYS A 268 -12.94 -18.82 -16.76
CA LYS A 268 -12.28 -19.10 -18.06
C LYS A 268 -11.55 -20.45 -18.05
N TRP A 269 -11.03 -20.85 -16.89
CA TRP A 269 -10.26 -22.08 -16.72
C TRP A 269 -11.15 -23.32 -16.68
N ILE A 270 -12.34 -23.24 -16.09
CA ILE A 270 -13.25 -24.40 -15.96
C ILE A 270 -13.91 -24.79 -17.30
N ILE A 271 -13.97 -23.86 -18.27
CA ILE A 271 -14.55 -24.09 -19.59
C ILE A 271 -13.55 -24.76 -20.55
N LYS A 272 -12.26 -24.72 -20.22
CA LYS A 272 -11.20 -25.41 -20.97
C LYS A 272 -11.00 -26.84 -20.47
#